data_313872732378f9bb459746889afba9fb
#
_entry.id   313872732378f9bb459746889afba9fb
#
_cell.length_a   1.000
_cell.length_b   1.000
_cell.length_c   1.000
_cell.angle_alpha   90.00
_cell.angle_beta   90.00
_cell.angle_gamma   90.00
#
_symmetry.space_group_name_H-M   'P 1'
#
loop_
_entity.id
_entity.type
_entity.pdbx_description
1 polymer ?
#
loop_
_entity_poly.entity_id
_entity_poly.type
_entity_poly.pdbx_seq_one_letter_code
_entity_poly.pdbx_strand_id
1 'polypeptide(L)'
;MPAIPDLSDRLSDGVVELRAISDWDIPEILIAHQDDPRLHLELGLDRPPSGAQLGAEVERAGAERAAGTRVALTIVEPGDDDCRGRFDAHNFRWEHARAELGIWVAPGLRGRGVARRALRLGAGWLFDACGLERLALLTEPENQAMRRAALAAGFVEEGILRSYGRERGRRIDLVSLSLLPSDLAR
;
A
#
# COMPACT_ATOMS: atom_id res chain seq x y z
N MET A 1 2.45 18.66 13.52
CA MET A 1 2.04 17.87 12.33
C MET A 1 0.75 17.18 12.68
N PRO A 2 -0.21 17.07 11.76
CA PRO A 2 -1.42 16.30 12.04
C PRO A 2 -1.04 14.84 12.30
N ALA A 3 -1.61 14.26 13.35
CA ALA A 3 -1.49 12.82 13.60
C ALA A 3 -2.47 12.10 12.68
N ILE A 4 -2.07 10.94 12.16
CA ILE A 4 -2.99 10.07 11.44
C ILE A 4 -3.88 9.39 12.50
N PRO A 5 -5.22 9.43 12.33
CA PRO A 5 -6.15 8.84 13.30
C PRO A 5 -5.87 7.38 13.59
N ASP A 6 -6.22 6.91 14.77
CA ASP A 6 -6.15 5.49 15.07
C ASP A 6 -7.19 4.72 14.26
N LEU A 7 -6.79 3.55 13.79
CA LEU A 7 -7.70 2.61 13.19
C LEU A 7 -8.22 1.69 14.32
N SER A 8 -9.16 2.23 15.13
CA SER A 8 -9.78 1.48 16.24
C SER A 8 -10.61 0.29 15.73
N ASP A 9 -11.18 0.45 14.55
CA ASP A 9 -11.98 -0.56 13.87
C ASP A 9 -11.39 -0.90 12.52
N ARG A 10 -11.70 -2.09 11.99
CA ARG A 10 -11.33 -2.46 10.63
C ARG A 10 -12.08 -1.60 9.63
N LEU A 11 -11.40 -1.15 8.59
CA LEU A 11 -12.10 -0.66 7.40
C LEU A 11 -12.64 -1.86 6.63
N SER A 12 -13.88 -1.81 6.14
CA SER A 12 -14.49 -2.94 5.44
C SER A 12 -15.37 -2.45 4.29
N ASP A 13 -15.32 -3.14 3.14
CA ASP A 13 -16.29 -3.00 2.04
C ASP A 13 -17.19 -4.24 1.93
N GLY A 14 -17.14 -5.14 2.92
CA GLY A 14 -17.88 -6.40 2.97
C GLY A 14 -17.20 -7.56 2.21
N VAL A 15 -16.11 -7.31 1.47
CA VAL A 15 -15.34 -8.32 0.73
C VAL A 15 -13.86 -8.29 1.10
N VAL A 16 -13.33 -7.12 1.39
CA VAL A 16 -11.96 -6.88 1.84
C VAL A 16 -12.01 -6.03 3.09
N GLU A 17 -11.14 -6.32 4.03
CA GLU A 17 -10.92 -5.51 5.22
C GLU A 17 -9.47 -5.05 5.31
N LEU A 18 -9.27 -3.87 5.92
CA LEU A 18 -7.94 -3.37 6.29
C LEU A 18 -7.89 -3.20 7.80
N ARG A 19 -6.86 -3.73 8.42
CA ARG A 19 -6.55 -3.56 9.85
C ARG A 19 -5.11 -3.15 10.07
N ALA A 20 -4.78 -2.68 11.25
CA ALA A 20 -3.39 -2.44 11.63
C ALA A 20 -2.53 -3.71 11.48
N ILE A 21 -1.27 -3.52 11.13
CA ILE A 21 -0.31 -4.65 11.04
C ILE A 21 -0.06 -5.24 12.43
N SER A 22 0.28 -6.52 12.44
CA SER A 22 0.54 -7.30 13.66
C SER A 22 1.65 -8.32 13.43
N ASP A 23 2.27 -8.79 14.52
CA ASP A 23 3.25 -9.88 14.48
C ASP A 23 2.67 -11.18 13.90
N TRP A 24 1.37 -11.38 14.01
CA TRP A 24 0.65 -12.52 13.40
C TRP A 24 0.72 -12.54 11.88
N ASP A 25 1.04 -11.41 11.22
CA ASP A 25 1.15 -11.30 9.77
C ASP A 25 2.50 -11.82 9.24
N ILE A 26 3.51 -11.92 10.11
CA ILE A 26 4.89 -12.20 9.72
C ILE A 26 5.04 -13.53 8.97
N PRO A 27 4.45 -14.65 9.41
CA PRO A 27 4.57 -15.92 8.69
C PRO A 27 4.05 -15.84 7.25
N GLU A 28 2.86 -15.26 7.05
CA GLU A 28 2.23 -15.14 5.73
C GLU A 28 3.00 -14.20 4.81
N ILE A 29 3.59 -13.11 5.36
CA ILE A 29 4.45 -12.21 4.59
C ILE A 29 5.70 -12.94 4.10
N LEU A 30 6.34 -13.73 4.96
CA LEU A 30 7.51 -14.52 4.59
C LEU A 30 7.16 -15.57 3.53
N ILE A 31 6.02 -16.25 3.65
CA ILE A 31 5.51 -17.20 2.66
C ILE A 31 5.26 -16.47 1.32
N ALA A 32 4.63 -15.31 1.32
CA ALA A 32 4.40 -14.55 0.10
C ALA A 32 5.69 -14.20 -0.65
N HIS A 33 6.77 -13.89 0.08
CA HIS A 33 8.10 -13.65 -0.50
C HIS A 33 8.79 -14.94 -1.01
N GLN A 34 8.44 -16.11 -0.47
CA GLN A 34 8.90 -17.41 -0.98
C GLN A 34 8.16 -17.78 -2.27
N ASP A 35 6.84 -17.56 -2.29
CA ASP A 35 5.97 -17.86 -3.43
C ASP A 35 6.19 -16.91 -4.61
N ASP A 36 6.60 -15.68 -4.34
CA ASP A 36 6.96 -14.68 -5.34
C ASP A 36 8.36 -14.11 -5.08
N PRO A 37 9.41 -14.72 -5.66
CA PRO A 37 10.78 -14.27 -5.48
C PRO A 37 11.07 -12.85 -5.98
N ARG A 38 10.18 -12.24 -6.75
CA ARG A 38 10.30 -10.85 -7.23
C ARG A 38 9.57 -9.83 -6.38
N LEU A 39 8.72 -10.26 -5.46
CA LEU A 39 7.91 -9.36 -4.64
C LEU A 39 8.75 -8.28 -3.95
N HIS A 40 9.91 -8.63 -3.41
CA HIS A 40 10.79 -7.67 -2.74
C HIS A 40 11.27 -6.55 -3.69
N LEU A 41 11.51 -6.86 -4.98
CA LEU A 41 11.92 -5.86 -5.98
C LEU A 41 10.77 -4.91 -6.29
N GLU A 42 9.57 -5.45 -6.49
CA GLU A 42 8.36 -4.64 -6.73
C GLU A 42 8.05 -3.68 -5.56
N LEU A 43 8.53 -4.02 -4.36
CA LEU A 43 8.45 -3.19 -3.15
C LEU A 43 9.66 -2.26 -2.96
N GLY A 44 10.58 -2.22 -3.92
CA GLY A 44 11.80 -1.40 -3.85
C GLY A 44 12.84 -1.88 -2.84
N LEU A 45 12.80 -3.16 -2.46
CA LEU A 45 13.74 -3.78 -1.54
C LEU A 45 14.85 -4.52 -2.29
N ASP A 46 16.09 -4.40 -1.85
CA ASP A 46 17.22 -5.13 -2.46
C ASP A 46 17.16 -6.64 -2.20
N ARG A 47 16.48 -7.06 -1.13
CA ARG A 47 16.30 -8.46 -0.71
C ARG A 47 14.99 -8.66 0.05
N PRO A 48 14.46 -9.91 0.11
CA PRO A 48 13.32 -10.22 0.97
C PRO A 48 13.57 -9.82 2.43
N PRO A 49 12.57 -9.30 3.16
CA PRO A 49 12.72 -8.95 4.56
C PRO A 49 12.87 -10.22 5.42
N SER A 50 13.61 -10.10 6.52
CA SER A 50 13.65 -11.14 7.55
C SER A 50 12.50 -10.96 8.56
N GLY A 51 12.17 -12.02 9.31
CA GLY A 51 11.18 -11.94 10.38
C GLY A 51 11.52 -10.85 11.42
N ALA A 52 12.81 -10.69 11.76
CA ALA A 52 13.25 -9.64 12.67
C ALA A 52 13.01 -8.22 12.13
N GLN A 53 13.19 -8.02 10.81
CA GLN A 53 12.90 -6.73 10.17
C GLN A 53 11.40 -6.43 10.17
N LEU A 54 10.57 -7.46 9.91
CA LEU A 54 9.12 -7.34 9.96
C LEU A 54 8.62 -7.06 11.38
N GLY A 55 9.14 -7.76 12.41
CA GLY A 55 8.81 -7.48 13.82
C GLY A 55 9.17 -6.05 14.22
N ALA A 56 10.37 -5.57 13.88
CA ALA A 56 10.76 -4.19 14.12
C ALA A 56 9.88 -3.16 13.37
N GLU A 57 9.31 -3.53 12.24
CA GLU A 57 8.34 -2.71 11.51
C GLU A 57 7.01 -2.61 12.27
N VAL A 58 6.49 -3.75 12.77
CA VAL A 58 5.27 -3.79 13.58
C VAL A 58 5.43 -2.94 14.84
N GLU A 59 6.55 -3.06 15.54
CA GLU A 59 6.84 -2.26 16.74
C GLU A 59 6.82 -0.73 16.45
N ARG A 60 7.30 -0.30 15.30
CA ARG A 60 7.34 1.13 14.92
C ARG A 60 6.04 1.67 14.37
N ALA A 61 5.16 0.82 13.85
CA ALA A 61 4.00 1.25 13.07
C ALA A 61 3.08 2.21 13.83
N GLY A 62 2.84 1.96 15.12
CA GLY A 62 2.03 2.85 15.96
C GLY A 62 2.66 4.24 16.13
N ALA A 63 3.97 4.30 16.37
CA ALA A 63 4.70 5.56 16.52
C ALA A 63 4.78 6.33 15.19
N GLU A 64 5.02 5.65 14.07
CA GLU A 64 5.04 6.24 12.73
C GLU A 64 3.68 6.84 12.36
N ARG A 65 2.59 6.14 12.68
CA ARG A 65 1.24 6.63 12.49
C ARG A 65 0.94 7.86 13.37
N ALA A 66 1.25 7.80 14.66
CA ALA A 66 1.07 8.92 15.59
C ALA A 66 1.90 10.15 15.18
N ALA A 67 3.09 9.94 14.61
CA ALA A 67 3.94 10.97 14.06
C ALA A 67 3.46 11.51 12.69
N GLY A 68 2.44 10.91 12.08
CA GLY A 68 1.91 11.33 10.78
C GLY A 68 2.85 11.03 9.61
N THR A 69 3.71 10.03 9.71
CA THR A 69 4.74 9.74 8.71
C THR A 69 4.44 8.51 7.87
N ARG A 70 3.70 7.53 8.42
CA ARG A 70 3.34 6.29 7.71
C ARG A 70 2.10 5.64 8.31
N VAL A 71 1.36 4.95 7.46
CA VAL A 71 0.32 3.97 7.80
C VAL A 71 0.68 2.64 7.16
N ALA A 72 0.66 1.57 7.94
CA ALA A 72 0.83 0.22 7.46
C ALA A 72 -0.39 -0.61 7.89
N LEU A 73 -1.11 -1.15 6.92
CA LEU A 73 -2.32 -1.94 7.14
C LEU A 73 -2.20 -3.31 6.47
N THR A 74 -2.75 -4.32 7.12
CA THR A 74 -2.89 -5.66 6.57
C THR A 74 -4.23 -5.79 5.86
N ILE A 75 -4.21 -6.37 4.66
CA ILE A 75 -5.39 -6.77 3.90
C ILE A 75 -5.82 -8.14 4.40
N VAL A 76 -7.07 -8.28 4.83
CA VAL A 76 -7.69 -9.54 5.26
C VAL A 76 -9.06 -9.72 4.59
N GLU A 77 -9.63 -10.92 4.68
CA GLU A 77 -11.01 -11.20 4.30
C GLU A 77 -11.93 -11.08 5.52
N PRO A 78 -13.23 -10.71 5.36
CA PRO A 78 -14.17 -10.65 6.47
C PRO A 78 -14.29 -11.98 7.21
N GLY A 79 -14.11 -11.92 8.54
CA GLY A 79 -14.17 -13.11 9.40
C GLY A 79 -12.88 -13.94 9.41
N ASP A 80 -11.84 -13.49 8.74
CA ASP A 80 -10.52 -14.12 8.70
C ASP A 80 -9.44 -13.09 9.12
N ASP A 81 -8.37 -13.55 9.74
CA ASP A 81 -7.24 -12.71 10.17
C ASP A 81 -5.96 -12.97 9.39
N ASP A 82 -5.97 -13.94 8.47
CA ASP A 82 -4.81 -14.26 7.66
C ASP A 82 -4.41 -13.08 6.76
N CYS A 83 -3.11 -12.77 6.75
CA CYS A 83 -2.58 -11.72 5.91
C CYS A 83 -2.71 -12.09 4.43
N ARG A 84 -3.52 -11.34 3.69
CA ARG A 84 -3.75 -11.50 2.24
C ARG A 84 -2.93 -10.50 1.41
N GLY A 85 -2.26 -9.58 2.08
CA GLY A 85 -1.44 -8.54 1.48
C GLY A 85 -1.29 -7.35 2.42
N ARG A 86 -0.71 -6.27 1.90
CA ARG A 86 -0.51 -5.04 2.67
C ARG A 86 -0.89 -3.82 1.87
N PHE A 87 -1.39 -2.82 2.58
CA PHE A 87 -1.62 -1.47 2.10
C PHE A 87 -0.78 -0.53 2.96
N ASP A 88 0.03 0.28 2.33
CA ASP A 88 0.88 1.28 2.99
C ASP A 88 0.57 2.67 2.45
N ALA A 89 0.59 3.68 3.34
CA ALA A 89 0.67 5.07 2.94
C ALA A 89 1.89 5.70 3.60
N HIS A 90 2.68 6.41 2.83
CA HIS A 90 3.96 6.99 3.24
C HIS A 90 4.23 8.29 2.47
N ASN A 91 5.39 8.91 2.70
CA ASN A 91 5.77 10.17 2.06
C ASN A 91 4.69 11.26 2.20
N PHE A 92 4.08 11.36 3.41
CA PHE A 92 3.10 12.39 3.71
C PHE A 92 3.69 13.78 3.56
N ARG A 93 3.04 14.61 2.77
CA ARG A 93 3.31 16.03 2.60
C ARG A 93 2.08 16.82 3.04
N TRP A 94 1.97 16.99 4.34
CA TRP A 94 0.79 17.59 4.98
C TRP A 94 0.50 19.00 4.48
N GLU A 95 1.55 19.79 4.19
CA GLU A 95 1.44 21.12 3.61
C GLU A 95 0.82 21.13 2.21
N HIS A 96 0.80 19.97 1.54
CA HIS A 96 0.22 19.77 0.21
C HIS A 96 -0.94 18.77 0.24
N ALA A 97 -1.41 18.36 1.41
CA ALA A 97 -2.48 17.39 1.62
C ALA A 97 -2.35 16.14 0.75
N ARG A 98 -1.12 15.56 0.64
CA ARG A 98 -0.84 14.41 -0.22
C ARG A 98 0.03 13.35 0.45
N ALA A 99 -0.11 12.10 -0.04
CA ALA A 99 0.73 10.96 0.34
C ALA A 99 0.96 10.03 -0.86
N GLU A 100 1.87 9.10 -0.70
CA GLU A 100 2.12 8.00 -1.67
C GLU A 100 1.58 6.69 -1.10
N LEU A 101 1.05 5.83 -1.98
CA LEU A 101 0.52 4.52 -1.63
C LEU A 101 1.43 3.41 -2.15
N GLY A 102 1.59 2.39 -1.32
CA GLY A 102 2.13 1.09 -1.70
C GLY A 102 1.11 0.00 -1.40
N ILE A 103 1.06 -1.03 -2.25
CA ILE A 103 0.19 -2.17 -2.04
C ILE A 103 0.81 -3.43 -2.64
N TRP A 104 0.65 -4.55 -1.97
CA TRP A 104 0.85 -5.86 -2.57
C TRP A 104 -0.23 -6.83 -2.10
N VAL A 105 -0.48 -7.86 -2.91
CA VAL A 105 -1.45 -8.93 -2.62
C VAL A 105 -0.76 -10.26 -2.79
N ALA A 106 -1.03 -11.18 -1.86
CA ALA A 106 -0.49 -12.54 -1.87
C ALA A 106 -0.75 -13.22 -3.23
N PRO A 107 0.26 -13.95 -3.78
CA PRO A 107 0.19 -14.50 -5.13
C PRO A 107 -1.10 -15.28 -5.44
N GLY A 108 -1.55 -16.11 -4.51
CA GLY A 108 -2.77 -16.93 -4.66
C GLY A 108 -4.09 -16.15 -4.72
N LEU A 109 -4.08 -14.84 -4.43
CA LEU A 109 -5.26 -13.98 -4.41
C LEU A 109 -5.25 -12.91 -5.50
N ARG A 110 -4.19 -12.87 -6.30
CA ARG A 110 -4.10 -11.94 -7.44
C ARG A 110 -5.17 -12.26 -8.49
N GLY A 111 -5.58 -11.24 -9.25
CA GLY A 111 -6.62 -11.38 -10.28
C GLY A 111 -8.07 -11.43 -9.76
N ARG A 112 -8.29 -11.39 -8.43
CA ARG A 112 -9.63 -11.43 -7.81
C ARG A 112 -10.17 -10.05 -7.42
N GLY A 113 -9.52 -8.97 -7.81
CA GLY A 113 -9.95 -7.60 -7.51
C GLY A 113 -9.59 -7.11 -6.10
N VAL A 114 -8.86 -7.89 -5.30
CA VAL A 114 -8.47 -7.54 -3.92
C VAL A 114 -7.69 -6.21 -3.88
N ALA A 115 -6.67 -6.03 -4.73
CA ALA A 115 -5.90 -4.80 -4.77
C ALA A 115 -6.76 -3.57 -5.08
N ARG A 116 -7.68 -3.67 -6.06
CA ARG A 116 -8.61 -2.59 -6.40
C ARG A 116 -9.47 -2.17 -5.21
N ARG A 117 -10.03 -3.15 -4.48
CA ARG A 117 -10.88 -2.89 -3.32
C ARG A 117 -10.10 -2.28 -2.18
N ALA A 118 -8.94 -2.84 -1.84
CA ALA A 118 -8.08 -2.32 -0.79
C ALA A 118 -7.60 -0.90 -1.08
N LEU A 119 -7.22 -0.59 -2.35
CA LEU A 119 -6.87 0.77 -2.77
C LEU A 119 -8.03 1.75 -2.56
N ARG A 120 -9.24 1.41 -3.01
CA ARG A 120 -10.41 2.29 -2.82
C ARG A 120 -10.76 2.50 -1.35
N LEU A 121 -10.74 1.43 -0.57
CA LEU A 121 -11.08 1.44 0.85
C LEU A 121 -10.08 2.28 1.66
N GLY A 122 -8.79 2.02 1.50
CA GLY A 122 -7.73 2.76 2.19
C GLY A 122 -7.64 4.21 1.72
N ALA A 123 -7.83 4.48 0.41
CA ALA A 123 -7.84 5.84 -0.12
C ALA A 123 -9.02 6.66 0.43
N GLY A 124 -10.22 6.08 0.46
CA GLY A 124 -11.40 6.74 1.04
C GLY A 124 -11.15 7.16 2.49
N TRP A 125 -10.65 6.24 3.29
CA TRP A 125 -10.30 6.55 4.68
C TRP A 125 -9.24 7.65 4.79
N LEU A 126 -8.19 7.63 3.96
CA LEU A 126 -7.16 8.67 3.98
C LEU A 126 -7.70 10.05 3.57
N PHE A 127 -8.62 10.12 2.61
CA PHE A 127 -9.28 11.37 2.24
C PHE A 127 -10.18 11.88 3.37
N ASP A 128 -11.03 11.01 3.91
CA ASP A 128 -12.04 11.41 4.89
C ASP A 128 -11.44 11.69 6.28
N ALA A 129 -10.58 10.80 6.76
CA ALA A 129 -10.05 10.87 8.12
C ALA A 129 -8.78 11.72 8.25
N CYS A 130 -7.96 11.79 7.19
CA CYS A 130 -6.70 12.54 7.20
C CYS A 130 -6.77 13.87 6.45
N GLY A 131 -7.86 14.15 5.74
CA GLY A 131 -8.03 15.38 4.95
C GLY A 131 -7.03 15.48 3.80
N LEU A 132 -6.59 14.35 3.25
CA LEU A 132 -5.74 14.36 2.07
C LEU A 132 -6.58 14.73 0.83
N GLU A 133 -5.94 15.37 -0.13
CA GLU A 133 -6.58 15.80 -1.38
C GLU A 133 -6.01 15.09 -2.60
N ARG A 134 -4.88 14.39 -2.42
CA ARG A 134 -4.22 13.66 -3.49
C ARG A 134 -3.44 12.46 -2.94
N LEU A 135 -3.62 11.32 -3.59
CA LEU A 135 -2.81 10.12 -3.37
C LEU A 135 -2.06 9.79 -4.66
N ALA A 136 -0.79 9.42 -4.53
CA ALA A 136 0.03 8.97 -5.65
C ALA A 136 0.38 7.49 -5.48
N LEU A 137 0.57 6.80 -6.60
CA LEU A 137 1.10 5.44 -6.65
C LEU A 137 2.17 5.40 -7.73
N LEU A 138 3.34 4.89 -7.39
CA LEU A 138 4.45 4.73 -8.31
C LEU A 138 4.69 3.25 -8.56
N THR A 139 4.90 2.87 -9.81
CA THR A 139 5.18 1.48 -10.18
C THR A 139 6.05 1.42 -11.43
N GLU A 140 6.75 0.30 -11.63
CA GLU A 140 7.52 0.10 -12.85
C GLU A 140 6.61 0.03 -14.08
N PRO A 141 7.07 0.50 -15.27
CA PRO A 141 6.30 0.45 -16.51
C PRO A 141 5.83 -0.98 -16.87
N GLU A 142 6.63 -1.98 -16.55
CA GLU A 142 6.39 -3.39 -16.82
C GLU A 142 5.38 -4.03 -15.87
N ASN A 143 5.13 -3.43 -14.69
CA ASN A 143 4.17 -3.94 -13.72
C ASN A 143 2.72 -3.67 -14.16
N GLN A 144 2.31 -4.35 -15.25
CA GLN A 144 0.97 -4.23 -15.83
C GLN A 144 -0.14 -4.64 -14.87
N ALA A 145 0.16 -5.53 -13.90
CA ALA A 145 -0.83 -5.97 -12.92
C ALA A 145 -1.19 -4.82 -11.98
N MET A 146 -0.19 -4.11 -11.44
CA MET A 146 -0.39 -2.95 -10.57
C MET A 146 -1.07 -1.80 -11.31
N ARG A 147 -0.61 -1.48 -12.54
CA ARG A 147 -1.22 -0.42 -13.35
C ARG A 147 -2.71 -0.68 -13.60
N ARG A 148 -3.08 -1.91 -13.99
CA ARG A 148 -4.51 -2.28 -14.18
C ARG A 148 -5.30 -2.20 -12.88
N ALA A 149 -4.73 -2.64 -11.75
CA ALA A 149 -5.42 -2.58 -10.46
C ALA A 149 -5.67 -1.12 -10.02
N ALA A 150 -4.67 -0.25 -10.17
CA ALA A 150 -4.79 1.17 -9.86
C ALA A 150 -5.80 1.89 -10.75
N LEU A 151 -5.74 1.69 -12.08
CA LEU A 151 -6.73 2.25 -13.02
C LEU A 151 -8.15 1.78 -12.68
N ALA A 152 -8.34 0.49 -12.38
CA ALA A 152 -9.63 -0.05 -11.96
C ALA A 152 -10.10 0.50 -10.58
N ALA A 153 -9.18 0.97 -9.74
CA ALA A 153 -9.49 1.64 -8.47
C ALA A 153 -9.88 3.12 -8.64
N GLY A 154 -9.68 3.68 -9.83
CA GLY A 154 -10.00 5.06 -10.16
C GLY A 154 -8.78 5.98 -10.34
N PHE A 155 -7.56 5.44 -10.18
CA PHE A 155 -6.36 6.23 -10.44
C PHE A 155 -6.26 6.65 -11.90
N VAL A 156 -5.67 7.81 -12.12
CA VAL A 156 -5.33 8.35 -13.44
C VAL A 156 -3.83 8.25 -13.65
N GLU A 157 -3.39 7.69 -14.77
CA GLU A 157 -1.98 7.66 -15.13
C GLU A 157 -1.55 9.03 -15.66
N GLU A 158 -0.51 9.61 -15.06
CA GLU A 158 -0.04 10.96 -15.37
C GLU A 158 1.20 10.97 -16.27
N GLY A 159 1.92 9.86 -16.35
CA GLY A 159 3.08 9.74 -17.20
C GLY A 159 4.24 8.97 -16.55
N ILE A 160 5.39 9.02 -17.23
CA ILE A 160 6.62 8.33 -16.82
C ILE A 160 7.59 9.33 -16.20
N LEU A 161 8.03 9.01 -15.00
CA LEU A 161 9.11 9.68 -14.29
C LEU A 161 10.43 9.01 -14.67
N ARG A 162 11.19 9.61 -15.59
CA ARG A 162 12.44 9.02 -16.10
C ARG A 162 13.53 9.00 -15.04
N SER A 163 14.22 7.86 -14.90
CA SER A 163 15.34 7.68 -13.96
C SER A 163 14.98 8.07 -12.51
N TYR A 164 13.73 7.90 -12.12
CA TYR A 164 13.23 8.36 -10.84
C TYR A 164 13.64 7.42 -9.70
N GLY A 165 13.47 6.12 -9.88
CA GLY A 165 13.82 5.09 -8.92
C GLY A 165 15.27 4.62 -9.05
N ARG A 166 15.65 3.74 -8.15
CA ARG A 166 16.90 2.99 -8.21
C ARG A 166 16.64 1.55 -7.76
N GLU A 167 17.01 0.60 -8.59
CA GLU A 167 16.95 -0.83 -8.28
C GLU A 167 18.33 -1.45 -8.53
N ARG A 168 18.88 -2.17 -7.54
CA ARG A 168 20.21 -2.82 -7.63
C ARG A 168 21.29 -1.92 -8.23
N GLY A 169 21.30 -0.66 -7.82
CA GLY A 169 22.26 0.34 -8.29
C GLY A 169 21.96 0.96 -9.65
N ARG A 170 20.97 0.47 -10.41
CA ARG A 170 20.56 1.00 -11.70
C ARG A 170 19.40 1.99 -11.55
N ARG A 171 19.40 3.02 -12.37
CA ARG A 171 18.25 3.93 -12.47
C ARG A 171 17.12 3.22 -13.22
N ILE A 172 15.92 3.36 -12.71
CA ILE A 172 14.69 2.85 -13.32
C ILE A 172 13.68 3.97 -13.51
N ASP A 173 12.86 3.84 -14.53
CA ASP A 173 11.72 4.70 -14.76
C ASP A 173 10.53 4.22 -13.93
N LEU A 174 9.68 5.15 -13.48
CA LEU A 174 8.44 4.81 -12.78
C LEU A 174 7.26 5.47 -13.48
N VAL A 175 6.15 4.76 -13.58
CA VAL A 175 4.85 5.31 -13.96
C VAL A 175 4.25 5.97 -12.73
N SER A 176 3.84 7.23 -12.87
CA SER A 176 3.09 7.97 -11.85
C SER A 176 1.60 7.85 -12.11
N LEU A 177 0.87 7.39 -11.11
CA LEU A 177 -0.59 7.38 -11.09
C LEU A 177 -1.07 8.20 -9.90
N SER A 178 -2.21 8.87 -10.04
CA SER A 178 -2.80 9.67 -8.97
C SER A 178 -4.28 9.38 -8.78
N LEU A 179 -4.76 9.61 -7.57
CA LEU A 179 -6.17 9.52 -7.21
C LEU A 179 -6.56 10.79 -6.43
N LEU A 180 -7.69 11.37 -6.79
CA LEU A 180 -8.31 12.48 -6.10
C LEU A 180 -9.63 12.04 -5.46
N PRO A 181 -10.16 12.75 -4.45
CA PRO A 181 -11.46 12.42 -3.85
C PRO A 181 -12.59 12.32 -4.89
N SER A 182 -12.59 13.18 -5.90
CA SER A 182 -13.58 13.17 -7.00
C SER A 182 -13.53 11.91 -7.87
N ASP A 183 -12.42 11.18 -7.89
CA ASP A 183 -12.27 9.98 -8.70
C ASP A 183 -12.84 8.74 -8.01
N LEU A 184 -12.94 8.76 -6.66
CA LEU A 184 -13.61 7.70 -5.90
C LEU A 184 -15.14 7.75 -6.03
N ALA A 185 -15.71 8.91 -6.27
CA ALA A 185 -17.15 9.11 -6.41
C ALA A 185 -17.73 8.59 -7.74
N ARG A 186 -16.86 8.17 -8.64
CA ARG A 186 -17.21 7.57 -9.95
C ARG A 186 -17.17 6.05 -9.87
#